data_922f0b806828adf8bb25e91cb938bbfa
#
_entry.id   922f0b806828adf8bb25e91cb938bbfa
#
_cell.length_a   1.000
_cell.length_b   1.000
_cell.length_c   1.000
_cell.angle_alpha   90.00
_cell.angle_beta   90.00
_cell.angle_gamma   90.00
#
_symmetry.space_group_name_H-M   'P 1'
#
loop_
_entity.id
_entity.type
_entity.pdbx_description
1 polymer ?
#
loop_
_entity_poly.entity_id
_entity_poly.type
_entity_poly.pdbx_seq_one_letter_code
_entity_poly.pdbx_strand_id
1 'polypeptide(L)'
;NKNLVVIKNNLAKIRIQTLETGHGEWLISKQLSLFFLFYFAFLLADYLTIFIDHFSQGYIQKIINIVVTSIILAMKKHLYIFSIYLSSAYRVFWLNPRNSRKIIQELNLVLSVKKISLDANISRRIKLYILMSDFTNSWFCSLRGYAATTKEKHDTFYLAAIMPLLDDLTDSLKIPSIDIIKDLKNNNDSLHPSMPAIRYLYNKLLNNCSDSFVKLFHEALKVQDKSILQLENHTLDTAILKQITYEKGGISTFLFRLVLENSLVKNEEKAIYELGYLIQLINDMFDVYKDHKNKQQTLFTNASSLSHPIKEFSGSFNKITRSFLSLDYHYKDIKKCLSQISTITSRGQVCIEQLLECEISTQGNFLIDTYQRKQLICDMDTFSSIYKTFKYSTAYCEKL
;
A
#
# COMPACT_ATOMS: atom_id res chain seq x y z
N ASN A 1 13.94 25.24 25.36
CA ASN A 1 12.63 25.74 25.85
C ASN A 1 11.72 26.30 24.76
N LYS A 2 12.20 26.96 23.70
CA LYS A 2 11.34 27.47 22.59
C LYS A 2 10.73 26.33 21.75
N ASN A 3 11.46 25.27 21.48
CA ASN A 3 10.98 24.13 20.71
C ASN A 3 9.89 23.32 21.45
N LEU A 4 9.96 23.24 22.78
CA LEU A 4 8.93 22.57 23.60
C LEU A 4 7.60 23.33 23.61
N VAL A 5 7.63 24.65 23.55
CA VAL A 5 6.43 25.50 23.49
C VAL A 5 5.75 25.38 22.11
N VAL A 6 6.54 25.33 21.02
CA VAL A 6 6.02 25.12 19.66
C VAL A 6 5.35 23.74 19.54
N ILE A 7 5.96 22.69 20.11
CA ILE A 7 5.40 21.34 20.13
C ILE A 7 4.11 21.30 20.96
N LYS A 8 4.07 21.90 22.15
CA LYS A 8 2.85 21.99 22.97
C LYS A 8 1.71 22.71 22.27
N ASN A 9 1.99 23.83 21.59
CA ASN A 9 0.97 24.59 20.88
C ASN A 9 0.45 23.86 19.64
N ASN A 10 1.30 23.11 18.94
CA ASN A 10 0.88 22.28 17.82
C ASN A 10 0.06 21.06 18.29
N LEU A 11 0.41 20.44 19.42
CA LEU A 11 -0.36 19.36 20.04
C LEU A 11 -1.72 19.82 20.54
N ALA A 12 -1.85 21.04 21.08
CA ALA A 12 -3.11 21.61 21.49
C ALA A 12 -4.04 21.89 20.29
N LYS A 13 -3.51 22.36 19.16
CA LYS A 13 -4.25 22.52 17.90
C LYS A 13 -4.74 21.18 17.32
N ILE A 14 -3.91 20.13 17.39
CA ILE A 14 -4.25 18.78 16.99
C ILE A 14 -5.41 18.25 17.82
N ARG A 15 -5.38 18.47 19.14
CA ARG A 15 -6.43 18.03 20.07
C ARG A 15 -7.81 18.66 19.80
N ILE A 16 -7.85 19.90 19.37
CA ILE A 16 -9.11 20.61 19.08
C ILE A 16 -9.75 20.10 17.76
N GLN A 17 -8.97 19.74 16.76
CA GLN A 17 -9.48 19.22 15.47
C GLN A 17 -9.92 17.75 15.49
N THR A 18 -9.41 16.94 16.44
CA THR A 18 -9.75 15.51 16.57
C THR A 18 -11.00 15.26 17.39
N LEU A 19 -11.46 16.22 18.18
CA LEU A 19 -12.72 16.13 18.96
C LEU A 19 -13.97 16.01 18.08
N GLU A 20 -13.89 16.41 16.81
CA GLU A 20 -15.03 16.33 15.88
C GLU A 20 -15.22 14.95 15.19
N THR A 21 -14.28 14.01 15.32
CA THR A 21 -14.28 12.74 14.57
C THR A 21 -14.34 11.45 15.40
N GLY A 22 -14.34 11.52 16.72
CA GLY A 22 -14.60 10.43 17.68
C GLY A 22 -13.69 9.19 17.69
N HIS A 23 -12.95 8.89 16.60
CA HIS A 23 -12.07 7.71 16.48
C HIS A 23 -10.58 8.03 16.37
N GLY A 24 -10.23 9.29 16.11
CA GLY A 24 -8.83 9.70 15.89
C GLY A 24 -7.99 9.86 17.16
N GLU A 25 -8.60 10.18 18.29
CA GLU A 25 -7.88 10.54 19.52
C GLU A 25 -7.08 9.38 20.13
N TRP A 26 -7.64 8.19 20.10
CA TRP A 26 -7.03 7.00 20.71
C TRP A 26 -5.76 6.55 19.95
N LEU A 27 -5.81 6.61 18.60
CA LEU A 27 -4.69 6.24 17.73
C LEU A 27 -3.53 7.25 17.84
N ILE A 28 -3.85 8.55 17.88
CA ILE A 28 -2.89 9.64 18.00
C ILE A 28 -2.22 9.65 19.39
N SER A 29 -2.98 9.42 20.46
CA SER A 29 -2.45 9.36 21.82
C SER A 29 -1.46 8.21 22.00
N LYS A 30 -1.73 7.04 21.43
CA LYS A 30 -0.82 5.89 21.46
C LYS A 30 0.43 6.07 20.58
N GLN A 31 0.29 6.67 19.39
CA GLN A 31 1.44 6.99 18.55
C GLN A 31 2.34 8.06 19.17
N LEU A 32 1.74 9.05 19.84
CA LEU A 32 2.47 10.06 20.59
C LEU A 32 3.18 9.47 21.83
N SER A 33 2.57 8.51 22.52
CA SER A 33 3.20 7.82 23.66
C SER A 33 4.44 7.03 23.23
N LEU A 34 4.39 6.37 22.06
CA LEU A 34 5.56 5.73 21.45
C LEU A 34 6.63 6.76 21.07
N PHE A 35 6.25 7.91 20.53
CA PHE A 35 7.17 9.00 20.20
C PHE A 35 7.91 9.50 21.46
N PHE A 36 7.20 9.71 22.56
CA PHE A 36 7.81 10.10 23.84
C PHE A 36 8.74 9.03 24.40
N LEU A 37 8.40 7.75 24.27
CA LEU A 37 9.25 6.63 24.69
C LEU A 37 10.54 6.58 23.86
N PHE A 38 10.48 6.75 22.56
CA PHE A 38 11.65 6.78 21.68
C PHE A 38 12.49 8.05 21.87
N TYR A 39 11.86 9.21 22.09
CA TYR A 39 12.56 10.45 22.39
C TYR A 39 13.29 10.38 23.75
N PHE A 40 12.66 9.76 24.75
CA PHE A 40 13.27 9.54 26.05
C PHE A 40 14.45 8.55 25.99
N ALA A 41 14.32 7.49 25.19
CA ALA A 41 15.40 6.54 24.91
C ALA A 41 16.58 7.20 24.17
N PHE A 42 16.30 8.16 23.28
CA PHE A 42 17.33 8.94 22.59
C PHE A 42 18.09 9.86 23.55
N LEU A 43 17.37 10.58 24.42
CA LEU A 43 18.00 11.41 25.47
C LEU A 43 18.82 10.57 26.45
N LEU A 44 18.38 9.35 26.77
CA LEU A 44 19.11 8.43 27.65
C LEU A 44 20.39 7.93 26.95
N ALA A 45 20.36 7.69 25.64
CA ALA A 45 21.56 7.30 24.87
C ALA A 45 22.58 8.42 24.76
N ASP A 46 22.14 9.67 24.56
CA ASP A 46 23.04 10.86 24.60
C ASP A 46 23.63 11.05 25.98
N TYR A 47 22.86 10.87 27.05
CA TYR A 47 23.32 10.97 28.42
C TYR A 47 24.31 9.86 28.78
N LEU A 48 24.05 8.62 28.33
CA LEU A 48 24.97 7.48 28.47
C LEU A 48 26.28 7.71 27.71
N THR A 49 26.23 8.31 26.52
CA THR A 49 27.43 8.64 25.75
C THR A 49 28.33 9.67 26.49
N ILE A 50 27.74 10.73 27.03
CA ILE A 50 28.43 11.75 27.83
C ILE A 50 28.99 11.13 29.13
N PHE A 51 28.24 10.22 29.76
CA PHE A 51 28.65 9.54 30.99
C PHE A 51 29.84 8.58 30.76
N ILE A 52 29.86 7.91 29.61
CA ILE A 52 30.91 6.94 29.23
C ILE A 52 32.21 7.65 28.86
N ASP A 53 32.15 8.82 28.21
CA ASP A 53 33.33 9.63 27.91
C ASP A 53 34.09 10.09 29.17
N HIS A 54 33.41 10.04 30.31
CA HIS A 54 33.98 10.45 31.59
C HIS A 54 34.67 9.30 32.36
N PHE A 55 34.49 8.04 31.98
CA PHE A 55 35.01 6.88 32.71
C PHE A 55 35.95 5.99 31.89
N SER A 56 37.22 6.05 32.20
CA SER A 56 38.29 5.05 31.99
C SER A 56 38.92 4.84 30.62
N GLN A 57 40.27 4.82 30.63
CA GLN A 57 41.15 4.38 29.53
C GLN A 57 41.29 2.86 29.59
N GLY A 58 41.15 2.16 28.42
CA GLY A 58 41.52 0.76 28.26
C GLY A 58 40.59 -0.11 27.47
N TYR A 59 40.72 -1.42 27.63
CA TYR A 59 39.99 -2.47 26.91
C TYR A 59 38.46 -2.37 27.12
N ILE A 60 38.04 -1.99 28.29
CA ILE A 60 36.63 -1.77 28.68
C ILE A 60 36.01 -0.65 27.83
N GLN A 61 36.72 0.44 27.56
CA GLN A 61 36.26 1.54 26.73
C GLN A 61 35.98 1.10 25.28
N LYS A 62 36.81 0.19 24.71
CA LYS A 62 36.55 -0.37 23.39
C LYS A 62 35.25 -1.20 23.33
N ILE A 63 35.01 -2.03 24.34
CA ILE A 63 33.79 -2.83 24.46
C ILE A 63 32.57 -1.91 24.61
N ILE A 64 32.66 -0.94 25.49
CA ILE A 64 31.58 0.05 25.70
C ILE A 64 31.29 0.83 24.43
N ASN A 65 32.33 1.31 23.73
CA ASN A 65 32.13 2.01 22.43
C ASN A 65 31.47 1.13 21.36
N ILE A 66 31.85 -0.15 21.29
CA ILE A 66 31.21 -1.10 20.34
C ILE A 66 29.73 -1.28 20.71
N VAL A 67 29.41 -1.49 21.99
CA VAL A 67 28.05 -1.69 22.48
C VAL A 67 27.20 -0.42 22.25
N VAL A 68 27.72 0.74 22.62
CA VAL A 68 27.03 2.03 22.44
C VAL A 68 26.83 2.34 20.95
N THR A 69 27.84 2.14 20.13
CA THR A 69 27.73 2.33 18.67
C THR A 69 26.66 1.40 18.09
N SER A 70 26.61 0.13 18.52
CA SER A 70 25.60 -0.84 18.09
C SER A 70 24.19 -0.43 18.52
N ILE A 71 24.02 0.07 19.75
CA ILE A 71 22.75 0.60 20.25
C ILE A 71 22.31 1.83 19.45
N ILE A 72 23.22 2.77 19.20
CA ILE A 72 22.93 3.98 18.40
C ILE A 72 22.53 3.60 16.96
N LEU A 73 23.22 2.64 16.35
CA LEU A 73 22.88 2.15 15.01
C LEU A 73 21.49 1.50 14.98
N ALA A 74 21.18 0.65 15.95
CA ALA A 74 19.85 0.05 16.09
C ALA A 74 18.77 1.11 16.28
N MET A 75 19.01 2.10 17.14
CA MET A 75 18.09 3.23 17.35
C MET A 75 17.87 4.05 16.09
N LYS A 76 18.91 4.35 15.30
CA LYS A 76 18.78 5.07 14.02
C LYS A 76 17.87 4.34 13.05
N LYS A 77 17.95 3.01 12.95
CA LYS A 77 17.08 2.20 12.10
C LYS A 77 15.62 2.27 12.55
N HIS A 78 15.37 2.10 13.84
CA HIS A 78 14.02 2.21 14.41
C HIS A 78 13.40 3.60 14.18
N LEU A 79 14.18 4.66 14.40
CA LEU A 79 13.76 6.04 14.14
C LEU A 79 13.45 6.28 12.66
N TYR A 80 14.24 5.70 11.76
CA TYR A 80 13.99 5.79 10.32
C TYR A 80 12.67 5.11 9.95
N ILE A 81 12.43 3.87 10.38
CA ILE A 81 11.15 3.18 10.15
C ILE A 81 10.00 3.96 10.79
N PHE A 82 10.18 4.46 11.99
CA PHE A 82 9.18 5.29 12.67
C PHE A 82 8.83 6.55 11.85
N SER A 83 9.83 7.20 11.24
CA SER A 83 9.58 8.36 10.35
C SER A 83 8.74 8.00 9.13
N ILE A 84 8.88 6.78 8.57
CA ILE A 84 8.02 6.27 7.50
C ILE A 84 6.58 6.12 7.99
N TYR A 85 6.37 5.59 9.19
CA TYR A 85 5.02 5.47 9.78
C TYR A 85 4.38 6.83 10.09
N LEU A 86 5.15 7.80 10.60
CA LEU A 86 4.67 9.17 10.80
C LEU A 86 4.27 9.84 9.48
N SER A 87 5.12 9.69 8.46
CA SER A 87 4.78 10.19 7.10
C SER A 87 3.51 9.54 6.57
N SER A 88 3.35 8.24 6.80
CA SER A 88 2.14 7.49 6.41
C SER A 88 0.91 8.00 7.15
N ALA A 89 0.99 8.19 8.45
CA ALA A 89 -0.09 8.75 9.26
C ALA A 89 -0.50 10.16 8.78
N TYR A 90 0.48 11.02 8.49
CA TYR A 90 0.23 12.35 7.93
C TYR A 90 -0.53 12.27 6.59
N ARG A 91 -0.18 11.33 5.71
CA ARG A 91 -0.89 11.11 4.43
C ARG A 91 -2.33 10.68 4.67
N VAL A 92 -2.56 9.71 5.56
CA VAL A 92 -3.89 9.19 5.88
C VAL A 92 -4.80 10.28 6.46
N PHE A 93 -4.32 11.04 7.43
CA PHE A 93 -5.19 11.93 8.22
C PHE A 93 -5.31 13.34 7.64
N TRP A 94 -4.31 13.84 6.91
CA TRP A 94 -4.32 15.22 6.41
C TRP A 94 -4.34 15.35 4.89
N LEU A 95 -3.50 14.60 4.20
CA LEU A 95 -3.39 14.77 2.73
C LEU A 95 -4.54 14.09 2.00
N ASN A 96 -4.83 12.84 2.33
CA ASN A 96 -5.86 12.07 1.63
C ASN A 96 -7.27 12.70 1.70
N PRO A 97 -7.79 13.13 2.88
CA PRO A 97 -9.11 13.76 2.93
C PRO A 97 -9.21 15.03 2.08
N ARG A 98 -8.12 15.79 1.97
CA ARG A 98 -8.07 17.00 1.16
C ARG A 98 -8.04 16.69 -0.34
N ASN A 99 -7.18 15.76 -0.75
CA ASN A 99 -6.99 15.41 -2.15
C ASN A 99 -8.21 14.67 -2.71
N SER A 100 -8.71 13.69 -1.99
CA SER A 100 -9.87 12.91 -2.40
C SER A 100 -11.16 13.75 -2.48
N ARG A 101 -11.33 14.73 -1.58
CA ARG A 101 -12.48 15.64 -1.63
C ARG A 101 -12.52 16.43 -2.93
N LYS A 102 -11.39 16.94 -3.40
CA LYS A 102 -11.31 17.67 -4.67
C LYS A 102 -11.74 16.82 -5.85
N ILE A 103 -11.18 15.62 -5.97
CA ILE A 103 -11.52 14.68 -7.05
C ILE A 103 -13.00 14.30 -7.02
N ILE A 104 -13.55 13.99 -5.85
CA ILE A 104 -14.98 13.64 -5.70
C ILE A 104 -15.87 14.83 -6.07
N GLN A 105 -15.49 16.07 -5.72
CA GLN A 105 -16.23 17.27 -6.12
C GLN A 105 -16.21 17.45 -7.64
N GLU A 106 -15.06 17.30 -8.30
CA GLU A 106 -14.96 17.35 -9.76
C GLU A 106 -15.87 16.30 -10.42
N LEU A 107 -15.85 15.05 -9.94
CA LEU A 107 -16.69 13.99 -10.48
C LEU A 107 -18.19 14.24 -10.27
N ASN A 108 -18.60 14.73 -9.11
CA ASN A 108 -19.99 15.09 -8.86
C ASN A 108 -20.44 16.26 -9.76
N LEU A 109 -19.56 17.21 -10.05
CA LEU A 109 -19.87 18.27 -11.00
C LEU A 109 -20.11 17.73 -12.41
N VAL A 110 -19.26 16.82 -12.88
CA VAL A 110 -19.41 16.15 -14.19
C VAL A 110 -20.73 15.37 -14.26
N LEU A 111 -21.05 14.61 -13.21
CA LEU A 111 -22.26 13.78 -13.15
C LEU A 111 -23.54 14.61 -12.97
N SER A 112 -23.45 15.80 -12.35
CA SER A 112 -24.62 16.69 -12.09
C SER A 112 -25.30 17.16 -13.38
N VAL A 113 -24.56 17.23 -14.51
CA VAL A 113 -25.12 17.52 -15.84
C VAL A 113 -26.21 16.52 -16.24
N LYS A 114 -26.05 15.25 -15.80
CA LYS A 114 -27.05 14.20 -15.99
C LYS A 114 -27.94 13.96 -14.76
N LYS A 115 -27.93 14.85 -13.78
CA LYS A 115 -28.66 14.73 -12.51
C LYS A 115 -28.30 13.47 -11.71
N ILE A 116 -27.04 13.03 -11.82
CA ILE A 116 -26.48 11.87 -11.12
C ILE A 116 -25.44 12.37 -10.09
N SER A 117 -25.21 11.62 -9.04
CA SER A 117 -24.14 11.84 -8.08
C SER A 117 -23.45 10.52 -7.74
N LEU A 118 -22.20 10.57 -7.30
CA LEU A 118 -21.53 9.41 -6.73
C LEU A 118 -22.20 8.98 -5.44
N ASP A 119 -22.51 7.70 -5.32
CA ASP A 119 -22.97 7.15 -4.06
C ASP A 119 -21.87 7.15 -2.98
N ALA A 120 -22.28 6.93 -1.71
CA ALA A 120 -21.38 6.98 -0.57
C ALA A 120 -20.33 5.85 -0.60
N ASN A 121 -20.66 4.66 -1.14
CA ASN A 121 -19.77 3.53 -1.21
C ASN A 121 -18.66 3.77 -2.24
N ILE A 122 -19.03 4.21 -3.44
CA ILE A 122 -18.07 4.62 -4.50
C ILE A 122 -17.17 5.74 -4.01
N SER A 123 -17.74 6.77 -3.38
CA SER A 123 -16.97 7.88 -2.81
C SER A 123 -15.94 7.39 -1.77
N ARG A 124 -16.31 6.41 -0.92
CA ARG A 124 -15.39 5.79 0.05
C ARG A 124 -14.29 4.99 -0.65
N ARG A 125 -14.62 4.22 -1.68
CA ARG A 125 -13.64 3.44 -2.47
C ARG A 125 -12.66 4.37 -3.18
N ILE A 126 -13.12 5.44 -3.83
CA ILE A 126 -12.25 6.45 -4.45
C ILE A 126 -11.26 7.03 -3.43
N LYS A 127 -11.72 7.38 -2.22
CA LYS A 127 -10.84 7.87 -1.15
C LYS A 127 -9.75 6.86 -0.78
N LEU A 128 -10.11 5.58 -0.69
CA LEU A 128 -9.16 4.51 -0.37
C LEU A 128 -8.14 4.32 -1.50
N TYR A 129 -8.58 4.28 -2.77
CA TYR A 129 -7.70 4.11 -3.92
C TYR A 129 -6.73 5.30 -4.06
N ILE A 130 -7.19 6.54 -3.83
CA ILE A 130 -6.32 7.74 -3.82
C ILE A 130 -5.28 7.63 -2.69
N LEU A 131 -5.65 7.14 -1.51
CA LEU A 131 -4.71 6.91 -0.42
C LEU A 131 -3.64 5.88 -0.80
N MET A 132 -4.06 4.74 -1.34
CA MET A 132 -3.13 3.67 -1.74
C MET A 132 -2.21 4.11 -2.87
N SER A 133 -2.74 4.89 -3.83
CA SER A 133 -1.93 5.43 -4.93
C SER A 133 -0.88 6.45 -4.45
N ASP A 134 -1.17 7.23 -3.42
CA ASP A 134 -0.20 8.16 -2.83
C ASP A 134 0.98 7.41 -2.18
N PHE A 135 0.73 6.24 -1.57
CA PHE A 135 1.81 5.37 -1.08
C PHE A 135 2.66 4.82 -2.24
N THR A 136 2.02 4.25 -3.26
CA THR A 136 2.70 3.70 -4.45
C THR A 136 3.53 4.77 -5.16
N ASN A 137 2.97 5.96 -5.33
CA ASN A 137 3.68 7.12 -5.88
C ASN A 137 4.90 7.50 -5.02
N SER A 138 4.76 7.46 -3.69
CA SER A 138 5.89 7.72 -2.77
C SER A 138 7.03 6.73 -2.95
N TRP A 139 6.74 5.46 -3.22
CA TRP A 139 7.76 4.43 -3.48
C TRP A 139 8.53 4.73 -4.76
N PHE A 140 7.85 5.02 -5.85
CA PHE A 140 8.47 5.34 -7.12
C PHE A 140 9.21 6.69 -7.09
N CYS A 141 8.68 7.69 -6.37
CA CYS A 141 9.40 8.93 -6.13
C CYS A 141 10.69 8.72 -5.31
N SER A 142 10.65 7.82 -4.34
CA SER A 142 11.86 7.44 -3.59
C SER A 142 12.85 6.70 -4.46
N LEU A 143 12.40 5.79 -5.33
CA LEU A 143 13.24 5.03 -6.24
C LEU A 143 14.00 5.95 -7.23
N ARG A 144 13.33 6.93 -7.79
CA ARG A 144 13.93 7.88 -8.75
C ARG A 144 14.63 9.08 -8.09
N GLY A 145 14.63 9.18 -6.75
CA GLY A 145 15.37 10.19 -5.98
C GLY A 145 14.73 11.57 -5.89
N TYR A 146 13.52 11.81 -6.43
CA TYR A 146 12.86 13.12 -6.38
C TYR A 146 11.34 13.00 -6.21
N ALA A 147 10.73 14.09 -5.69
CA ALA A 147 9.32 14.16 -5.40
C ALA A 147 8.46 14.30 -6.67
N ALA A 148 7.22 13.81 -6.60
CA ALA A 148 6.26 13.99 -7.67
C ALA A 148 5.94 15.48 -7.88
N THR A 149 5.85 15.91 -9.13
CA THR A 149 5.32 17.22 -9.55
C THR A 149 3.84 17.32 -9.22
N THR A 150 3.28 18.52 -9.26
CA THR A 150 1.84 18.71 -9.06
C THR A 150 1.02 17.98 -10.14
N LYS A 151 1.50 17.98 -11.39
CA LYS A 151 0.88 17.26 -12.52
C LYS A 151 0.86 15.75 -12.23
N GLU A 152 2.01 15.14 -11.94
CA GLU A 152 2.11 13.70 -11.63
C GLU A 152 1.21 13.27 -10.46
N LYS A 153 1.08 14.10 -9.43
CA LYS A 153 0.16 13.84 -8.31
C LYS A 153 -1.31 13.82 -8.77
N HIS A 154 -1.72 14.80 -9.58
CA HIS A 154 -3.10 14.83 -10.09
C HIS A 154 -3.38 13.64 -11.00
N ASP A 155 -2.45 13.31 -11.90
CA ASP A 155 -2.60 12.17 -12.81
C ASP A 155 -2.66 10.84 -12.03
N THR A 156 -1.83 10.70 -10.98
CA THR A 156 -1.92 9.57 -10.05
C THR A 156 -3.31 9.47 -9.39
N PHE A 157 -3.89 10.59 -8.97
CA PHE A 157 -5.21 10.60 -8.34
C PHE A 157 -6.34 10.36 -9.34
N TYR A 158 -6.23 10.83 -10.58
CA TYR A 158 -7.19 10.51 -11.66
C TYR A 158 -7.15 9.02 -11.99
N LEU A 159 -5.95 8.43 -12.10
CA LEU A 159 -5.79 6.99 -12.29
C LEU A 159 -6.39 6.20 -11.11
N ALA A 160 -6.13 6.63 -9.87
CA ALA A 160 -6.69 5.99 -8.69
C ALA A 160 -8.22 6.08 -8.62
N ALA A 161 -8.79 7.23 -9.02
CA ALA A 161 -10.24 7.45 -8.97
C ALA A 161 -11.01 6.68 -10.05
N ILE A 162 -10.41 6.42 -11.21
CA ILE A 162 -11.05 5.67 -12.29
C ILE A 162 -11.13 4.16 -11.97
N MET A 163 -10.16 3.60 -11.21
CA MET A 163 -10.09 2.16 -10.94
C MET A 163 -11.36 1.59 -10.31
N PRO A 164 -11.88 2.10 -9.16
CA PRO A 164 -13.08 1.53 -8.55
C PRO A 164 -14.34 1.68 -9.41
N LEU A 165 -14.38 2.65 -10.32
CA LEU A 165 -15.48 2.82 -11.26
C LEU A 165 -15.41 1.76 -12.37
N LEU A 166 -14.21 1.42 -12.84
CA LEU A 166 -13.99 0.35 -13.81
C LEU A 166 -14.21 -1.02 -13.20
N ASP A 167 -13.76 -1.26 -11.96
CA ASP A 167 -14.02 -2.50 -11.23
C ASP A 167 -15.52 -2.79 -11.14
N ASP A 168 -16.37 -1.77 -10.92
CA ASP A 168 -17.82 -1.95 -10.88
C ASP A 168 -18.39 -2.38 -12.25
N LEU A 169 -17.86 -1.84 -13.34
CA LEU A 169 -18.28 -2.24 -14.68
C LEU A 169 -17.86 -3.68 -15.00
N THR A 170 -16.63 -4.04 -14.69
CA THR A 170 -16.06 -5.35 -15.05
C THR A 170 -16.45 -6.46 -14.08
N ASP A 171 -16.27 -6.25 -12.77
CA ASP A 171 -16.44 -7.31 -11.76
C ASP A 171 -17.92 -7.47 -11.34
N SER A 172 -18.65 -6.35 -11.16
CA SER A 172 -20.03 -6.38 -10.68
C SER A 172 -21.03 -6.54 -11.82
N LEU A 173 -20.87 -5.75 -12.90
CA LEU A 173 -21.80 -5.73 -14.02
C LEU A 173 -21.39 -6.66 -15.17
N LYS A 174 -20.19 -7.25 -15.11
CA LYS A 174 -19.67 -8.18 -16.15
C LYS A 174 -19.63 -7.57 -17.55
N ILE A 175 -19.39 -6.25 -17.64
CA ILE A 175 -19.29 -5.57 -18.93
C ILE A 175 -17.92 -5.89 -19.54
N PRO A 176 -17.86 -6.43 -20.78
CA PRO A 176 -16.61 -6.76 -21.43
C PRO A 176 -15.70 -5.51 -21.62
N SER A 177 -14.41 -5.66 -21.42
CA SER A 177 -13.45 -4.57 -21.59
C SER A 177 -13.51 -3.91 -22.97
N ILE A 178 -13.79 -4.71 -24.01
CA ILE A 178 -13.90 -4.22 -25.38
C ILE A 178 -15.02 -3.19 -25.54
N ASP A 179 -16.14 -3.37 -24.84
CA ASP A 179 -17.28 -2.45 -24.90
C ASP A 179 -16.98 -1.16 -24.11
N ILE A 180 -16.29 -1.27 -22.97
CA ILE A 180 -15.79 -0.11 -22.21
C ILE A 180 -14.83 0.70 -23.09
N ILE A 181 -13.87 0.06 -23.76
CA ILE A 181 -12.88 0.72 -24.63
C ILE A 181 -13.57 1.41 -25.82
N LYS A 182 -14.58 0.76 -26.43
CA LYS A 182 -15.36 1.38 -27.52
C LYS A 182 -16.11 2.61 -27.04
N ASP A 183 -16.75 2.54 -25.86
CA ASP A 183 -17.52 3.65 -25.32
C ASP A 183 -16.60 4.83 -24.96
N LEU A 184 -15.42 4.56 -24.40
CA LEU A 184 -14.40 5.60 -24.14
C LEU A 184 -13.96 6.33 -25.42
N LYS A 185 -13.83 5.61 -26.55
CA LYS A 185 -13.40 6.17 -27.83
C LYS A 185 -14.52 6.94 -28.56
N ASN A 186 -15.75 6.45 -28.45
CA ASN A 186 -16.89 6.95 -29.25
C ASN A 186 -17.68 8.06 -28.53
N ASN A 187 -17.29 8.45 -27.34
CA ASN A 187 -18.03 9.43 -26.52
C ASN A 187 -19.52 9.10 -26.33
N ASN A 188 -19.84 7.79 -26.26
CA ASN A 188 -21.19 7.31 -26.12
C ASN A 188 -21.48 6.93 -24.65
N ASP A 189 -22.20 7.80 -23.90
CA ASP A 189 -22.51 7.57 -22.48
C ASP A 189 -23.67 6.60 -22.24
N SER A 190 -23.92 5.65 -23.15
CA SER A 190 -25.07 4.73 -23.07
C SER A 190 -24.80 3.49 -22.22
N LEU A 191 -23.52 3.15 -22.02
CA LEU A 191 -23.13 1.89 -21.39
C LEU A 191 -23.51 1.82 -19.90
N HIS A 192 -23.25 2.89 -19.14
CA HIS A 192 -23.55 2.96 -17.72
C HIS A 192 -23.60 4.42 -17.21
N PRO A 193 -24.40 4.74 -16.16
CA PRO A 193 -24.48 6.09 -15.58
C PRO A 193 -23.15 6.69 -15.11
N SER A 194 -22.16 5.86 -14.75
CA SER A 194 -20.82 6.33 -14.35
C SER A 194 -19.89 6.69 -15.53
N MET A 195 -20.27 6.36 -16.78
CA MET A 195 -19.42 6.59 -17.96
C MET A 195 -18.96 8.05 -18.12
N PRO A 196 -19.78 9.09 -17.87
CA PRO A 196 -19.30 10.47 -17.93
C PRO A 196 -18.13 10.75 -16.96
N ALA A 197 -18.16 10.19 -15.73
CA ALA A 197 -17.08 10.32 -14.77
C ALA A 197 -15.83 9.54 -15.20
N ILE A 198 -16.00 8.32 -15.68
CA ILE A 198 -14.91 7.48 -16.21
C ILE A 198 -14.23 8.17 -17.38
N ARG A 199 -15.00 8.68 -18.34
CA ARG A 199 -14.48 9.39 -19.52
C ARG A 199 -13.78 10.68 -19.15
N TYR A 200 -14.32 11.44 -18.20
CA TYR A 200 -13.66 12.64 -17.69
C TYR A 200 -12.25 12.33 -17.16
N LEU A 201 -12.14 11.31 -16.30
CA LEU A 201 -10.85 10.88 -15.74
C LEU A 201 -9.91 10.35 -16.83
N TYR A 202 -10.43 9.52 -17.73
CA TYR A 202 -9.67 8.99 -18.86
C TYR A 202 -9.11 10.07 -19.76
N ASN A 203 -9.92 11.08 -20.14
CA ASN A 203 -9.47 12.21 -20.95
C ASN A 203 -8.41 13.05 -20.24
N LYS A 204 -8.49 13.22 -18.90
CA LYS A 204 -7.43 13.86 -18.13
C LYS A 204 -6.10 13.10 -18.25
N LEU A 205 -6.16 11.77 -18.17
CA LEU A 205 -4.98 10.93 -18.32
C LEU A 205 -4.45 10.91 -19.76
N LEU A 206 -5.32 10.84 -20.77
CA LEU A 206 -4.92 10.92 -22.19
C LEU A 206 -4.16 12.20 -22.52
N ASN A 207 -4.59 13.33 -21.99
CA ASN A 207 -3.96 14.62 -22.27
C ASN A 207 -2.58 14.77 -21.60
N ASN A 208 -2.28 13.97 -20.60
CA ASN A 208 -1.13 14.14 -19.75
C ASN A 208 -0.11 12.99 -19.83
N CYS A 209 -0.55 11.79 -20.19
CA CYS A 209 0.26 10.58 -20.18
C CYS A 209 0.72 10.16 -21.60
N SER A 210 1.71 9.29 -21.67
CA SER A 210 2.28 8.79 -22.92
C SER A 210 1.37 7.78 -23.61
N ASP A 211 1.61 7.54 -24.92
CA ASP A 211 0.95 6.46 -25.67
C ASP A 211 1.17 5.07 -25.06
N SER A 212 2.32 4.85 -24.45
CA SER A 212 2.63 3.62 -23.73
C SER A 212 1.68 3.41 -22.54
N PHE A 213 1.37 4.48 -21.81
CA PHE A 213 0.37 4.45 -20.74
C PHE A 213 -1.01 4.06 -21.28
N VAL A 214 -1.45 4.70 -22.36
CA VAL A 214 -2.78 4.45 -22.97
C VAL A 214 -2.90 2.99 -23.41
N LYS A 215 -1.86 2.46 -24.07
CA LYS A 215 -1.81 1.06 -24.48
C LYS A 215 -1.91 0.13 -23.26
N LEU A 216 -1.12 0.39 -22.23
CA LEU A 216 -1.13 -0.42 -21.00
C LEU A 216 -2.46 -0.32 -20.25
N PHE A 217 -3.11 0.85 -20.25
CA PHE A 217 -4.43 1.02 -19.65
C PHE A 217 -5.49 0.13 -20.32
N HIS A 218 -5.48 0.03 -21.67
CA HIS A 218 -6.35 -0.88 -22.38
C HIS A 218 -6.02 -2.36 -22.13
N GLU A 219 -4.74 -2.70 -21.98
CA GLU A 219 -4.34 -4.07 -21.59
C GLU A 219 -4.78 -4.40 -20.15
N ALA A 220 -4.74 -3.43 -19.24
CA ALA A 220 -5.23 -3.62 -17.87
C ALA A 220 -6.73 -3.98 -17.84
N LEU A 221 -7.54 -3.36 -18.68
CA LEU A 221 -8.96 -3.71 -18.82
C LEU A 221 -9.14 -5.14 -19.34
N LYS A 222 -8.33 -5.58 -20.31
CA LYS A 222 -8.38 -6.97 -20.83
C LYS A 222 -7.92 -7.99 -19.79
N VAL A 223 -6.94 -7.64 -18.94
CA VAL A 223 -6.52 -8.51 -17.84
C VAL A 223 -7.64 -8.66 -16.80
N GLN A 224 -8.45 -7.61 -16.62
CA GLN A 224 -9.64 -7.70 -15.77
C GLN A 224 -10.67 -8.71 -16.31
N ASP A 225 -10.88 -8.80 -17.64
CA ASP A 225 -11.73 -9.85 -18.23
C ASP A 225 -11.22 -11.26 -17.89
N LYS A 226 -9.88 -11.47 -17.89
CA LYS A 226 -9.30 -12.76 -17.46
C LYS A 226 -9.58 -13.08 -16.01
N SER A 227 -9.68 -12.09 -15.13
CA SER A 227 -9.97 -12.33 -13.72
C SER A 227 -11.38 -12.88 -13.48
N ILE A 228 -12.29 -12.79 -14.46
CA ILE A 228 -13.62 -13.41 -14.40
C ILE A 228 -13.50 -14.94 -14.29
N LEU A 229 -12.44 -15.54 -14.85
CA LEU A 229 -12.15 -16.98 -14.69
C LEU A 229 -12.09 -17.40 -13.21
N GLN A 230 -11.68 -16.49 -12.31
CA GLN A 230 -11.63 -16.76 -10.87
C GLN A 230 -13.01 -16.98 -10.23
N LEU A 231 -14.10 -16.65 -10.94
CA LEU A 231 -15.49 -16.83 -10.49
C LEU A 231 -16.16 -18.07 -11.09
N GLU A 232 -15.43 -18.87 -11.86
CA GLU A 232 -15.97 -20.08 -12.48
C GLU A 232 -16.18 -21.21 -11.45
N ASN A 233 -17.11 -22.13 -11.75
CA ASN A 233 -17.48 -23.20 -10.83
C ASN A 233 -16.46 -24.37 -10.79
N HIS A 234 -15.48 -24.41 -11.69
CA HIS A 234 -14.42 -25.42 -11.67
C HIS A 234 -13.19 -24.91 -10.94
N THR A 235 -12.51 -25.77 -10.20
CA THR A 235 -11.29 -25.40 -9.49
C THR A 235 -10.17 -25.07 -10.47
N LEU A 236 -9.64 -23.85 -10.39
CA LEU A 236 -8.52 -23.41 -11.20
C LEU A 236 -7.20 -24.01 -10.72
N ASP A 237 -6.32 -24.32 -11.66
CA ASP A 237 -4.96 -24.71 -11.38
C ASP A 237 -4.21 -23.56 -10.67
N THR A 238 -3.35 -23.91 -9.72
CA THR A 238 -2.50 -22.97 -8.98
C THR A 238 -1.62 -22.12 -9.89
N ALA A 239 -1.13 -22.67 -11.02
CA ALA A 239 -0.34 -21.93 -11.97
C ALA A 239 -1.17 -20.85 -12.68
N ILE A 240 -2.43 -21.13 -13.00
CA ILE A 240 -3.37 -20.15 -13.59
C ILE A 240 -3.68 -19.05 -12.60
N LEU A 241 -3.99 -19.39 -11.34
CA LEU A 241 -4.22 -18.40 -10.27
C LEU A 241 -3.01 -17.48 -10.07
N LYS A 242 -1.81 -18.06 -10.04
CA LYS A 242 -0.56 -17.32 -9.93
C LYS A 242 -0.35 -16.37 -11.11
N GLN A 243 -0.66 -16.80 -12.33
CA GLN A 243 -0.55 -15.98 -13.53
C GLN A 243 -1.54 -14.81 -13.49
N ILE A 244 -2.81 -15.05 -13.14
CA ILE A 244 -3.83 -13.99 -13.00
C ILE A 244 -3.38 -12.97 -11.93
N THR A 245 -2.95 -13.44 -10.76
CA THR A 245 -2.45 -12.58 -9.66
C THR A 245 -1.25 -11.74 -10.13
N TYR A 246 -0.31 -12.34 -10.87
CA TYR A 246 0.87 -11.66 -11.40
C TYR A 246 0.51 -10.59 -12.44
N GLU A 247 -0.33 -10.94 -13.42
CA GLU A 247 -0.76 -10.00 -14.47
C GLU A 247 -1.58 -8.85 -13.89
N LYS A 248 -2.58 -9.13 -13.07
CA LYS A 248 -3.47 -8.13 -12.48
C LYS A 248 -2.71 -7.16 -11.57
N GLY A 249 -1.92 -7.67 -10.65
CA GLY A 249 -1.11 -6.85 -9.75
C GLY A 249 -0.01 -6.09 -10.49
N GLY A 250 0.70 -6.77 -11.40
CA GLY A 250 1.80 -6.21 -12.18
C GLY A 250 1.37 -5.03 -13.04
N ILE A 251 0.35 -5.23 -13.87
CA ILE A 251 -0.12 -4.19 -14.79
C ILE A 251 -0.70 -2.99 -14.05
N SER A 252 -1.46 -3.22 -12.96
CA SER A 252 -2.02 -2.16 -12.14
C SER A 252 -0.94 -1.30 -11.50
N THR A 253 0.10 -1.94 -10.94
CA THR A 253 1.23 -1.23 -10.31
C THR A 253 2.07 -0.49 -11.35
N PHE A 254 2.27 -1.08 -12.53
CA PHE A 254 3.03 -0.48 -13.61
C PHE A 254 2.35 0.76 -14.20
N LEU A 255 1.02 0.79 -14.27
CA LEU A 255 0.26 1.98 -14.65
C LEU A 255 0.59 3.18 -13.74
N PHE A 256 0.67 2.99 -12.43
CA PHE A 256 1.07 4.04 -11.49
C PHE A 256 2.50 4.53 -11.70
N ARG A 257 3.40 3.67 -12.20
CA ARG A 257 4.75 4.12 -12.56
C ARG A 257 4.76 4.93 -13.87
N LEU A 258 3.97 4.55 -14.86
CA LEU A 258 3.91 5.23 -16.15
C LEU A 258 3.22 6.60 -16.10
N VAL A 259 2.46 6.90 -15.06
CA VAL A 259 1.92 8.25 -14.80
C VAL A 259 3.03 9.23 -14.41
N LEU A 260 4.13 8.72 -13.86
CA LEU A 260 5.26 9.54 -13.47
C LEU A 260 6.17 9.82 -14.66
N GLU A 261 6.60 11.07 -14.79
CA GLU A 261 7.59 11.47 -15.80
C GLU A 261 8.91 10.72 -15.60
N ASN A 262 9.70 10.65 -16.62
CA ASN A 262 10.96 9.92 -16.79
C ASN A 262 10.83 8.52 -17.40
N SER A 263 11.79 8.27 -18.29
CA SER A 263 11.97 6.95 -18.90
C SER A 263 12.31 5.88 -17.87
N LEU A 264 11.85 4.69 -18.15
CA LEU A 264 12.17 3.50 -17.35
C LEU A 264 13.66 3.14 -17.54
N VAL A 265 14.31 2.71 -16.46
CA VAL A 265 15.62 2.06 -16.58
C VAL A 265 15.46 0.61 -17.02
N LYS A 266 16.55 0.02 -17.49
CA LYS A 266 16.57 -1.40 -17.92
C LYS A 266 16.04 -2.31 -16.80
N ASN A 267 15.15 -3.23 -17.12
CA ASN A 267 14.51 -4.21 -16.22
C ASN A 267 13.56 -3.60 -15.17
N GLU A 268 13.29 -2.29 -15.17
CA GLU A 268 12.38 -1.68 -14.19
C GLU A 268 10.97 -2.21 -14.32
N GLU A 269 10.44 -2.35 -15.54
CA GLU A 269 9.11 -2.92 -15.79
C GLU A 269 8.95 -4.28 -15.10
N LYS A 270 9.91 -5.20 -15.31
CA LYS A 270 9.88 -6.53 -14.68
C LYS A 270 9.88 -6.43 -13.15
N ALA A 271 10.72 -5.56 -12.57
CA ALA A 271 10.78 -5.36 -11.13
C ALA A 271 9.45 -4.84 -10.57
N ILE A 272 8.78 -3.95 -11.31
CA ILE A 272 7.46 -3.42 -10.93
C ILE A 272 6.36 -4.48 -11.02
N TYR A 273 6.38 -5.36 -12.03
CA TYR A 273 5.45 -6.49 -12.10
C TYR A 273 5.61 -7.45 -10.91
N GLU A 274 6.85 -7.69 -10.48
CA GLU A 274 7.13 -8.49 -9.28
C GLU A 274 6.61 -7.81 -8.00
N LEU A 275 6.75 -6.48 -7.91
CA LEU A 275 6.15 -5.70 -6.82
C LEU A 275 4.62 -5.76 -6.85
N GLY A 276 4.02 -5.62 -8.03
CA GLY A 276 2.57 -5.72 -8.22
C GLY A 276 2.03 -7.10 -7.82
N TYR A 277 2.76 -8.15 -8.13
CA TYR A 277 2.43 -9.51 -7.69
C TYR A 277 2.39 -9.62 -6.16
N LEU A 278 3.39 -9.08 -5.46
CA LEU A 278 3.39 -9.04 -3.98
C LEU A 278 2.20 -8.25 -3.43
N ILE A 279 1.91 -7.08 -4.01
CA ILE A 279 0.77 -6.25 -3.59
C ILE A 279 -0.54 -7.01 -3.76
N GLN A 280 -0.72 -7.71 -4.88
CA GLN A 280 -1.94 -8.49 -5.13
C GLN A 280 -2.04 -9.69 -4.19
N LEU A 281 -0.92 -10.40 -3.89
CA LEU A 281 -0.92 -11.45 -2.87
C LEU A 281 -1.36 -10.94 -1.49
N ILE A 282 -0.90 -9.74 -1.12
CA ILE A 282 -1.31 -9.11 0.15
C ILE A 282 -2.79 -8.76 0.12
N ASN A 283 -3.29 -8.24 -1.00
CA ASN A 283 -4.72 -7.96 -1.17
C ASN A 283 -5.56 -9.23 -1.03
N ASP A 284 -5.19 -10.31 -1.71
CA ASP A 284 -5.87 -11.60 -1.66
C ASP A 284 -5.87 -12.19 -0.23
N MET A 285 -4.80 -11.97 0.56
CA MET A 285 -4.76 -12.36 1.97
C MET A 285 -5.75 -11.57 2.83
N PHE A 286 -5.82 -10.26 2.66
CA PHE A 286 -6.75 -9.42 3.43
C PHE A 286 -8.20 -9.67 3.04
N ASP A 287 -8.45 -10.03 1.81
CA ASP A 287 -9.78 -10.26 1.26
C ASP A 287 -10.24 -11.74 1.34
N VAL A 288 -9.50 -12.66 1.97
CA VAL A 288 -9.82 -14.10 2.05
C VAL A 288 -11.29 -14.37 2.41
N TYR A 289 -11.81 -13.71 3.45
CA TYR A 289 -13.22 -13.87 3.84
C TYR A 289 -14.21 -13.40 2.76
N LYS A 290 -13.95 -12.24 2.17
CA LYS A 290 -14.79 -11.63 1.13
C LYS A 290 -14.74 -12.45 -0.15
N ASP A 291 -13.54 -12.85 -0.57
CA ASP A 291 -13.32 -13.62 -1.79
C ASP A 291 -13.95 -15.01 -1.68
N HIS A 292 -13.78 -15.68 -0.56
CA HIS A 292 -14.44 -16.96 -0.29
C HIS A 292 -15.98 -16.83 -0.35
N LYS A 293 -16.53 -15.81 0.30
CA LYS A 293 -17.99 -15.54 0.27
C LYS A 293 -18.49 -15.24 -1.13
N ASN A 294 -17.70 -14.60 -1.96
CA ASN A 294 -18.02 -14.28 -3.36
C ASN A 294 -17.67 -15.43 -4.32
N LYS A 295 -17.19 -16.57 -3.82
CA LYS A 295 -16.69 -17.71 -4.62
C LYS A 295 -15.57 -17.34 -5.56
N GLN A 296 -14.79 -16.32 -5.20
CA GLN A 296 -13.61 -15.89 -5.96
C GLN A 296 -12.42 -16.77 -5.58
N GLN A 297 -11.85 -17.42 -6.58
CA GLN A 297 -10.70 -18.29 -6.43
C GLN A 297 -9.41 -17.47 -6.42
N THR A 298 -8.63 -17.60 -5.35
CA THR A 298 -7.29 -17.02 -5.19
C THR A 298 -6.33 -18.10 -4.70
N LEU A 299 -5.03 -17.79 -4.63
CA LEU A 299 -4.06 -18.71 -4.03
C LEU A 299 -4.39 -19.06 -2.58
N PHE A 300 -5.11 -18.19 -1.87
CA PHE A 300 -5.50 -18.39 -0.47
C PHE A 300 -6.86 -19.06 -0.33
N THR A 301 -7.86 -18.72 -1.13
CA THR A 301 -9.19 -19.33 -1.04
C THR A 301 -9.24 -20.77 -1.57
N ASN A 302 -8.34 -21.15 -2.48
CA ASN A 302 -8.22 -22.51 -3.00
C ASN A 302 -7.22 -23.38 -2.23
N ALA A 303 -6.55 -22.82 -1.20
CA ALA A 303 -5.55 -23.56 -0.46
C ALA A 303 -6.18 -24.54 0.54
N SER A 304 -5.83 -25.81 0.47
CA SER A 304 -6.08 -26.77 1.55
C SER A 304 -5.05 -26.69 2.68
N SER A 305 -3.87 -26.11 2.39
CA SER A 305 -2.82 -25.74 3.33
C SER A 305 -2.15 -24.44 2.90
N LEU A 306 -1.82 -23.60 3.86
CA LEU A 306 -1.17 -22.30 3.62
C LEU A 306 0.31 -22.39 3.28
N SER A 307 0.92 -23.58 3.32
CA SER A 307 2.35 -23.80 3.05
C SER A 307 2.80 -23.22 1.69
N HIS A 308 2.02 -23.47 0.63
CA HIS A 308 2.33 -22.97 -0.72
C HIS A 308 2.12 -21.45 -0.85
N PRO A 309 0.96 -20.87 -0.49
CA PRO A 309 0.75 -19.41 -0.54
C PRO A 309 1.79 -18.63 0.30
N ILE A 310 2.18 -19.13 1.47
CA ILE A 310 3.21 -18.51 2.32
C ILE A 310 4.58 -18.54 1.65
N LYS A 311 4.95 -19.65 1.00
CA LYS A 311 6.19 -19.75 0.24
C LYS A 311 6.23 -18.74 -0.91
N GLU A 312 5.13 -18.58 -1.63
CA GLU A 312 5.00 -17.58 -2.70
C GLU A 312 5.17 -16.16 -2.14
N PHE A 313 4.49 -15.81 -1.07
CA PHE A 313 4.61 -14.51 -0.44
C PHE A 313 6.05 -14.22 0.05
N SER A 314 6.64 -15.14 0.81
CA SER A 314 8.00 -14.98 1.36
C SER A 314 9.05 -14.91 0.26
N GLY A 315 8.88 -15.69 -0.81
CA GLY A 315 9.73 -15.69 -2.00
C GLY A 315 9.64 -14.38 -2.78
N SER A 316 8.44 -13.79 -2.85
CA SER A 316 8.18 -12.56 -3.61
C SER A 316 8.96 -11.36 -3.06
N PHE A 317 9.01 -11.13 -1.75
CA PHE A 317 9.78 -10.02 -1.19
C PHE A 317 11.29 -10.15 -1.45
N ASN A 318 11.84 -11.36 -1.31
CA ASN A 318 13.25 -11.60 -1.61
C ASN A 318 13.56 -11.40 -3.10
N LYS A 319 12.62 -11.74 -3.99
CA LYS A 319 12.73 -11.52 -5.43
C LYS A 319 12.73 -10.04 -5.77
N ILE A 320 11.78 -9.28 -5.22
CA ILE A 320 11.67 -7.83 -5.38
C ILE A 320 12.96 -7.16 -4.90
N THR A 321 13.45 -7.49 -3.71
CA THR A 321 14.69 -6.92 -3.17
C THR A 321 15.85 -7.09 -4.15
N ARG A 322 16.05 -8.30 -4.72
CA ARG A 322 17.10 -8.55 -5.70
C ARG A 322 16.88 -7.79 -7.01
N SER A 323 15.64 -7.77 -7.52
CA SER A 323 15.31 -7.08 -8.76
C SER A 323 15.50 -5.57 -8.63
N PHE A 324 15.07 -4.95 -7.53
CA PHE A 324 15.25 -3.52 -7.29
C PHE A 324 16.72 -3.14 -7.08
N LEU A 325 17.50 -3.95 -6.35
CA LEU A 325 18.93 -3.71 -6.15
C LEU A 325 19.75 -3.82 -7.45
N SER A 326 19.21 -4.47 -8.49
CA SER A 326 19.84 -4.56 -9.81
C SER A 326 19.48 -3.43 -10.77
N LEU A 327 18.58 -2.51 -10.38
CA LEU A 327 18.19 -1.36 -11.19
C LEU A 327 19.27 -0.28 -11.17
N ASP A 328 19.39 0.46 -12.28
CA ASP A 328 20.33 1.57 -12.42
C ASP A 328 19.78 2.85 -11.77
N TYR A 329 19.63 2.80 -10.45
CA TYR A 329 19.29 3.91 -9.57
C TYR A 329 20.31 4.02 -8.44
N HIS A 330 20.37 5.17 -7.78
CA HIS A 330 21.24 5.32 -6.61
C HIS A 330 20.86 4.33 -5.51
N TYR A 331 21.82 3.61 -4.99
CA TYR A 331 21.63 2.59 -3.95
C TYR A 331 20.84 3.10 -2.73
N LYS A 332 21.09 4.36 -2.32
CA LYS A 332 20.34 5.01 -1.22
C LYS A 332 18.84 5.15 -1.53
N ASP A 333 18.51 5.48 -2.77
CA ASP A 333 17.13 5.68 -3.21
C ASP A 333 16.40 4.35 -3.34
N ILE A 334 17.08 3.32 -3.86
CA ILE A 334 16.58 1.94 -3.87
C ILE A 334 16.27 1.47 -2.45
N LYS A 335 17.20 1.64 -1.51
CA LYS A 335 16.99 1.28 -0.09
C LYS A 335 15.80 2.00 0.53
N LYS A 336 15.65 3.29 0.26
CA LYS A 336 14.53 4.08 0.73
C LYS A 336 13.21 3.55 0.19
N CYS A 337 13.15 3.23 -1.09
CA CYS A 337 11.98 2.62 -1.73
C CYS A 337 11.64 1.26 -1.09
N LEU A 338 12.62 0.35 -1.00
CA LEU A 338 12.44 -0.97 -0.40
C LEU A 338 12.03 -0.90 1.08
N SER A 339 12.55 0.07 1.83
CA SER A 339 12.12 0.32 3.23
C SER A 339 10.66 0.76 3.33
N GLN A 340 10.16 1.51 2.36
CA GLN A 340 8.74 1.86 2.30
C GLN A 340 7.88 0.65 1.90
N ILE A 341 8.32 -0.14 0.92
CA ILE A 341 7.64 -1.39 0.51
C ILE A 341 7.60 -2.39 1.67
N SER A 342 8.64 -2.45 2.51
CA SER A 342 8.66 -3.35 3.68
C SER A 342 7.51 -3.10 4.65
N THR A 343 6.94 -1.90 4.71
CA THR A 343 5.80 -1.60 5.60
C THR A 343 4.52 -2.32 5.16
N ILE A 344 4.24 -2.41 3.85
CA ILE A 344 3.09 -3.18 3.36
C ILE A 344 3.36 -4.68 3.43
N THR A 345 4.60 -5.12 3.13
CA THR A 345 5.01 -6.51 3.28
C THR A 345 4.83 -7.00 4.71
N SER A 346 5.19 -6.15 5.69
CA SER A 346 5.04 -6.47 7.11
C SER A 346 3.59 -6.64 7.55
N ARG A 347 2.66 -5.91 6.93
CA ARG A 347 1.22 -6.11 7.14
C ARG A 347 0.78 -7.46 6.61
N GLY A 348 1.23 -7.85 5.42
CA GLY A 348 1.01 -9.19 4.88
C GLY A 348 1.55 -10.29 5.82
N GLN A 349 2.73 -10.08 6.42
CA GLN A 349 3.30 -11.03 7.39
C GLN A 349 2.43 -11.19 8.64
N VAL A 350 1.87 -10.11 9.18
CA VAL A 350 0.93 -10.17 10.32
C VAL A 350 -0.36 -10.89 9.93
N CYS A 351 -0.87 -10.66 8.71
CA CYS A 351 -2.04 -11.37 8.20
C CYS A 351 -1.79 -12.88 8.07
N ILE A 352 -0.63 -13.28 7.53
CA ILE A 352 -0.23 -14.68 7.45
C ILE A 352 -0.20 -15.36 8.83
N GLU A 353 0.35 -14.69 9.85
CA GLU A 353 0.35 -15.25 11.21
C GLU A 353 -1.06 -15.55 11.70
N GLN A 354 -2.01 -14.63 11.48
CA GLN A 354 -3.40 -14.84 11.85
C GLN A 354 -4.05 -16.00 11.08
N LEU A 355 -3.80 -16.11 9.78
CA LEU A 355 -4.33 -17.23 8.97
C LEU A 355 -3.68 -18.57 9.37
N LEU A 356 -2.40 -18.57 9.75
CA LEU A 356 -1.73 -19.77 10.28
C LEU A 356 -2.32 -20.22 11.64
N GLU A 357 -2.72 -19.29 12.50
CA GLU A 357 -3.42 -19.63 13.74
C GLU A 357 -4.75 -20.36 13.44
N CYS A 358 -5.45 -19.96 12.36
CA CYS A 358 -6.63 -20.68 11.88
C CYS A 358 -6.28 -22.11 11.42
N GLU A 359 -5.28 -22.28 10.55
CA GLU A 359 -4.84 -23.59 10.05
C GLU A 359 -4.40 -24.52 11.18
N ILE A 360 -3.67 -24.01 12.17
CA ILE A 360 -3.25 -24.77 13.36
C ILE A 360 -4.48 -25.26 14.16
N SER A 361 -5.52 -24.43 14.29
CA SER A 361 -6.74 -24.79 15.02
C SER A 361 -7.51 -25.95 14.38
N THR A 362 -7.26 -26.23 13.11
CA THR A 362 -7.83 -27.30 12.30
C THR A 362 -6.81 -28.39 11.91
N GLN A 363 -5.81 -28.59 12.76
CA GLN A 363 -4.80 -29.66 12.64
C GLN A 363 -4.00 -29.61 11.32
N GLY A 364 -3.68 -28.41 10.85
CA GLY A 364 -2.86 -28.20 9.65
C GLY A 364 -3.61 -28.21 8.32
N ASN A 365 -4.94 -28.21 8.34
CA ASN A 365 -5.78 -28.06 7.16
C ASN A 365 -6.42 -26.66 7.17
N PHE A 366 -6.28 -25.91 6.10
CA PHE A 366 -6.90 -24.58 6.00
C PHE A 366 -8.36 -24.70 5.49
N LEU A 367 -9.30 -24.77 6.45
CA LEU A 367 -10.72 -25.02 6.22
C LEU A 367 -11.54 -23.73 6.40
N ILE A 368 -11.59 -22.87 5.38
CA ILE A 368 -12.16 -21.51 5.45
C ILE A 368 -13.59 -21.50 5.98
N ASP A 369 -14.43 -22.48 5.62
CA ASP A 369 -15.84 -22.59 6.03
C ASP A 369 -16.01 -22.82 7.55
N THR A 370 -14.97 -23.27 8.23
CA THR A 370 -15.01 -23.55 9.68
C THR A 370 -14.67 -22.34 10.53
N TYR A 371 -14.06 -21.30 9.95
CA TYR A 371 -13.58 -20.14 10.69
C TYR A 371 -14.61 -19.01 10.76
N GLN A 372 -14.64 -18.33 11.89
CA GLN A 372 -15.46 -17.14 12.04
C GLN A 372 -14.88 -15.96 11.22
N ARG A 373 -15.77 -15.06 10.77
CA ARG A 373 -15.38 -13.86 10.03
C ARG A 373 -14.20 -13.11 10.66
N LYS A 374 -14.21 -12.90 11.98
CA LYS A 374 -13.16 -12.16 12.70
C LYS A 374 -11.79 -12.88 12.71
N GLN A 375 -11.75 -14.18 12.47
CA GLN A 375 -10.51 -14.94 12.36
C GLN A 375 -9.86 -14.79 10.98
N LEU A 376 -10.67 -14.59 9.94
CA LEU A 376 -10.23 -14.43 8.56
C LEU A 376 -9.98 -12.96 8.16
N ILE A 377 -10.50 -11.99 8.93
CA ILE A 377 -10.25 -10.56 8.68
C ILE A 377 -9.12 -10.10 9.59
N CYS A 378 -8.00 -9.70 8.96
CA CYS A 378 -6.86 -9.18 9.69
C CYS A 378 -7.08 -7.71 10.06
N ASP A 379 -7.32 -7.44 11.35
CA ASP A 379 -7.46 -6.09 11.87
C ASP A 379 -6.10 -5.47 12.15
N MET A 380 -5.74 -4.44 11.37
CA MET A 380 -4.49 -3.70 11.51
C MET A 380 -4.54 -2.55 12.52
N ASP A 381 -5.70 -2.32 13.16
CA ASP A 381 -5.90 -1.18 14.06
C ASP A 381 -5.57 -1.52 15.53
N THR A 382 -5.32 -2.80 15.83
CA THR A 382 -4.92 -3.21 17.18
C THR A 382 -3.47 -2.82 17.46
N PHE A 383 -3.19 -2.48 18.71
CA PHE A 383 -1.81 -2.15 19.14
C PHE A 383 -0.83 -3.31 18.85
N SER A 384 -1.25 -4.55 19.06
CA SER A 384 -0.46 -5.74 18.78
C SER A 384 -0.08 -5.82 17.29
N SER A 385 -1.06 -5.65 16.39
CA SER A 385 -0.84 -5.69 14.94
C SER A 385 0.07 -4.57 14.47
N ILE A 386 -0.10 -3.35 15.01
CA ILE A 386 0.77 -2.19 14.72
C ILE A 386 2.21 -2.49 15.18
N TYR A 387 2.40 -2.99 16.41
CA TYR A 387 3.72 -3.32 16.95
C TYR A 387 4.39 -4.44 16.14
N LYS A 388 3.68 -5.52 15.83
CA LYS A 388 4.18 -6.62 14.99
C LYS A 388 4.60 -6.09 13.61
N THR A 389 3.77 -5.26 12.98
CA THR A 389 4.08 -4.65 11.68
C THR A 389 5.36 -3.81 11.75
N PHE A 390 5.52 -3.00 12.78
CA PHE A 390 6.75 -2.21 12.99
C PHE A 390 7.98 -3.12 13.17
N LYS A 391 7.89 -4.15 14.00
CA LYS A 391 8.96 -5.13 14.23
C LYS A 391 9.39 -5.82 12.93
N TYR A 392 8.42 -6.28 12.12
CA TYR A 392 8.73 -6.91 10.83
C TYR A 392 9.31 -5.94 9.82
N SER A 393 8.81 -4.69 9.75
CA SER A 393 9.41 -3.66 8.89
C SER A 393 10.87 -3.41 9.23
N THR A 394 11.21 -3.35 10.51
CA THR A 394 12.60 -3.21 10.96
C THR A 394 13.44 -4.41 10.53
N ALA A 395 12.96 -5.64 10.75
CA ALA A 395 13.65 -6.86 10.37
C ALA A 395 13.86 -6.99 8.84
N TYR A 396 12.89 -6.56 8.02
CA TYR A 396 13.05 -6.48 6.58
C TYR A 396 14.10 -5.45 6.16
N CYS A 397 14.12 -4.27 6.79
CA CYS A 397 15.12 -3.23 6.52
C CYS A 397 16.53 -3.60 6.96
N GLU A 398 16.69 -4.51 7.91
CA GLU A 398 18.00 -5.04 8.32
C GLU A 398 18.65 -5.92 7.26
N LYS A 399 17.84 -6.52 6.39
CA LYS A 399 18.31 -7.36 5.28
C LYS A 399 18.68 -6.56 4.03
N LEU A 400 18.33 -5.26 3.98
CA LEU A 400 18.69 -4.33 2.90
C LEU A 400 20.06 -3.68 3.15
#